data_bb37d478f2d9054baa845894a9627ac3
#
_entry.id   bb37d478f2d9054baa845894a9627ac3
#
_cell.length_a   1.000
_cell.length_b   1.000
_cell.length_c   1.000
_cell.angle_alpha   90.00
_cell.angle_beta   90.00
_cell.angle_gamma   90.00
#
_symmetry.space_group_name_H-M   'P 1'
#
loop_
_entity.id
_entity.type
_entity.pdbx_description
1 polymer ?
#
loop_
_entity_poly.entity_id
_entity_poly.type
_entity_poly.pdbx_seq_one_letter_code
_entity_poly.pdbx_strand_id
1 'polypeptide(L)'
;TVDKNLKFKNLNEPNKNLFDTKINEFKFNVSGESHIPIGSVFSIFKFSYQERSEKHSVKRIQSIPDYIYYQRLDEELQKNNFSSRVTFGTQNKINIISRDTLVLDASISKLRYDTPPLENFTNPVSITRDDRDELLYIIRLQYLRFFNPSLITTILLESFNNHLVYIFKERSSNNNWNRVLRLSTSTTYQSKKFTTKNYFEVLANYTIYDFEEIFQTTQSFAFRQFGFRDSTKFSLFSNYFLAANFNLKLSEQGIFFWEKFSSLPGRYLNEQEAELKVGRELSEINFIALGIRSTLISEFNFKGKEKQTVFEMRSVGPLIEGYLYYKKDFYVNLKCWIEYIKQSNQIYKRNINLSFSSYLIF
;
A
#
# COMPACT_ATOMS: atom_id res chain seq x y z
N THR A 1 10.50 22.50 -17.56
CA THR A 1 9.89 23.48 -16.64
C THR A 1 8.42 23.62 -16.98
N VAL A 2 7.53 23.54 -15.99
CA VAL A 2 6.08 23.69 -16.16
C VAL A 2 5.61 24.85 -15.31
N ASP A 3 4.93 25.83 -15.94
CA ASP A 3 4.28 26.95 -15.26
C ASP A 3 2.81 26.63 -15.08
N LYS A 4 2.33 26.63 -13.85
CA LYS A 4 0.92 26.40 -13.49
C LYS A 4 0.37 27.67 -12.84
N ASN A 5 -0.74 28.19 -13.36
CA ASN A 5 -1.48 29.27 -12.72
C ASN A 5 -2.72 28.67 -12.05
N LEU A 6 -2.79 28.79 -10.73
CA LEU A 6 -3.92 28.30 -9.96
C LEU A 6 -4.79 29.48 -9.51
N LYS A 7 -6.07 29.41 -9.86
CA LYS A 7 -7.09 30.34 -9.37
C LYS A 7 -7.91 29.62 -8.30
N PHE A 8 -7.80 30.07 -7.05
CA PHE A 8 -8.56 29.49 -5.96
C PHE A 8 -9.88 30.24 -5.78
N LYS A 9 -11.00 29.49 -5.81
CA LYS A 9 -12.29 29.96 -5.30
C LYS A 9 -12.55 29.24 -3.98
N ASN A 10 -12.25 29.88 -2.86
CA ASN A 10 -12.60 29.38 -1.54
C ASN A 10 -13.79 30.18 -0.99
N LEU A 11 -14.96 29.55 -0.90
CA LEU A 11 -16.21 30.20 -0.42
C LEU A 11 -16.14 30.52 1.08
N ASN A 12 -15.34 29.81 1.85
CA ASN A 12 -15.21 29.97 3.30
C ASN A 12 -14.16 31.03 3.71
N GLU A 13 -13.25 31.39 2.80
CA GLU A 13 -12.20 32.37 3.07
C GLU A 13 -12.02 33.29 1.84
N PRO A 14 -12.90 34.29 1.70
CA PRO A 14 -12.93 35.16 0.50
C PRO A 14 -11.60 35.91 0.26
N ASN A 15 -10.82 36.20 1.30
CA ASN A 15 -9.51 36.85 1.17
C ASN A 15 -8.49 35.99 0.41
N LYS A 16 -8.60 34.66 0.44
CA LYS A 16 -7.72 33.76 -0.33
C LYS A 16 -8.02 33.77 -1.83
N ASN A 17 -9.19 34.25 -2.24
CA ASN A 17 -9.57 34.35 -3.65
C ASN A 17 -9.02 35.60 -4.37
N LEU A 18 -8.39 36.49 -3.61
CA LEU A 18 -7.89 37.77 -4.13
C LEU A 18 -6.57 37.67 -4.88
N PHE A 19 -5.90 36.52 -4.81
CA PHE A 19 -4.57 36.36 -5.37
C PHE A 19 -4.49 35.16 -6.33
N ASP A 20 -3.88 35.38 -7.48
CA ASP A 20 -3.46 34.30 -8.36
C ASP A 20 -2.07 33.80 -7.89
N THR A 21 -1.94 32.51 -7.70
CA THR A 21 -0.67 31.88 -7.39
C THR A 21 -0.05 31.32 -8.67
N LYS A 22 1.19 31.66 -8.94
CA LYS A 22 1.97 31.06 -10.02
C LYS A 22 2.92 30.01 -9.40
N ILE A 23 2.93 28.81 -9.98
CA ILE A 23 3.82 27.70 -9.59
C ILE A 23 4.75 27.42 -10.75
N ASN A 24 6.04 27.57 -10.50
CA ASN A 24 7.10 27.15 -11.42
C ASN A 24 7.63 25.80 -10.94
N GLU A 25 7.47 24.78 -11.75
CA GLU A 25 7.94 23.42 -11.46
C GLU A 25 9.06 23.03 -12.43
N PHE A 26 10.19 22.62 -11.86
CA PHE A 26 11.27 21.99 -12.60
C PHE A 26 11.35 20.52 -12.22
N LYS A 27 11.39 19.63 -13.20
CA LYS A 27 11.62 18.20 -13.02
C LYS A 27 12.72 17.75 -13.93
N PHE A 28 13.69 17.05 -13.36
CA PHE A 28 14.78 16.42 -14.10
C PHE A 28 14.85 14.94 -13.68
N ASN A 29 14.96 14.05 -14.65
CA ASN A 29 15.10 12.62 -14.40
C ASN A 29 16.09 12.03 -15.39
N VAL A 30 17.09 11.33 -14.86
CA VAL A 30 18.04 10.51 -15.61
C VAL A 30 17.99 9.11 -15.07
N SER A 31 17.87 8.12 -15.94
CA SER A 31 17.93 6.72 -15.55
C SER A 31 18.75 5.93 -16.56
N GLY A 32 19.44 4.92 -16.08
CA GLY A 32 20.22 3.98 -16.87
C GLY A 32 20.01 2.55 -16.37
N GLU A 33 20.05 1.61 -17.30
CA GLU A 33 19.95 0.20 -17.01
C GLU A 33 21.00 -0.55 -17.81
N SER A 34 21.69 -1.50 -17.16
CA SER A 34 22.69 -2.37 -17.79
C SER A 34 22.32 -3.83 -17.56
N HIS A 35 22.33 -4.61 -18.63
CA HIS A 35 21.99 -6.04 -18.62
C HIS A 35 23.26 -6.86 -18.86
N ILE A 36 23.62 -7.69 -17.89
CA ILE A 36 24.87 -8.46 -17.93
C ILE A 36 24.54 -9.95 -17.72
N PRO A 37 24.61 -10.76 -18.77
CA PRO A 37 24.51 -12.20 -18.63
C PRO A 37 25.87 -12.79 -18.19
N ILE A 38 25.90 -13.58 -17.11
CA ILE A 38 27.09 -14.25 -16.61
C ILE A 38 26.75 -15.72 -16.35
N GLY A 39 27.00 -16.60 -17.32
CA GLY A 39 26.67 -18.02 -17.20
C GLY A 39 25.17 -18.22 -16.98
N SER A 40 24.81 -18.85 -15.85
CA SER A 40 23.39 -19.09 -15.45
C SER A 40 22.73 -17.90 -14.75
N VAL A 41 23.49 -16.81 -14.54
CA VAL A 41 23.01 -15.59 -13.86
C VAL A 41 22.75 -14.51 -14.86
N PHE A 42 21.58 -13.92 -14.80
CA PHE A 42 21.22 -12.72 -15.55
C PHE A 42 21.06 -11.56 -14.58
N SER A 43 21.96 -10.57 -14.67
CA SER A 43 22.00 -9.42 -13.78
C SER A 43 21.58 -8.15 -14.50
N ILE A 44 20.72 -7.38 -13.85
CA ILE A 44 20.28 -6.05 -14.29
C ILE A 44 20.71 -5.06 -13.21
N PHE A 45 21.51 -4.05 -13.60
CA PHE A 45 21.89 -2.95 -12.75
C PHE A 45 21.11 -1.72 -13.15
N LYS A 46 20.52 -1.02 -12.19
CA LYS A 46 19.68 0.15 -12.41
C LYS A 46 20.25 1.34 -11.64
N PHE A 47 20.26 2.47 -12.29
CA PHE A 47 20.58 3.76 -11.68
C PHE A 47 19.48 4.74 -12.04
N SER A 48 19.06 5.58 -11.11
CA SER A 48 18.23 6.74 -11.41
C SER A 48 18.59 7.92 -10.52
N TYR A 49 18.57 9.09 -11.13
CA TYR A 49 18.63 10.38 -10.46
C TYR A 49 17.39 11.19 -10.83
N GLN A 50 16.71 11.70 -9.81
CA GLN A 50 15.52 12.53 -9.96
C GLN A 50 15.72 13.81 -9.17
N GLU A 51 15.39 14.94 -9.78
CA GLU A 51 15.38 16.25 -9.14
C GLU A 51 14.07 16.94 -9.40
N ARG A 52 13.52 17.58 -8.39
CA ARG A 52 12.29 18.36 -8.47
C ARG A 52 12.46 19.63 -7.65
N SER A 53 12.10 20.76 -8.25
CA SER A 53 12.01 22.04 -7.57
C SER A 53 10.65 22.66 -7.85
N GLU A 54 9.97 23.08 -6.79
CA GLU A 54 8.72 23.84 -6.88
C GLU A 54 8.93 25.21 -6.26
N LYS A 55 8.59 26.27 -7.01
CA LYS A 55 8.62 27.65 -6.55
C LYS A 55 7.24 28.28 -6.73
N HIS A 56 6.66 28.69 -5.64
CA HIS A 56 5.36 29.37 -5.58
C HIS A 56 5.59 30.87 -5.48
N SER A 57 4.79 31.64 -6.18
CA SER A 57 4.80 33.09 -6.14
C SER A 57 3.38 33.63 -6.23
N VAL A 58 3.15 34.79 -5.64
CA VAL A 58 1.85 35.46 -5.61
C VAL A 58 1.95 36.75 -6.44
N LYS A 59 1.02 36.96 -7.34
CA LYS A 59 0.94 38.21 -8.12
C LYS A 59 0.43 39.32 -7.22
N ARG A 60 1.20 40.41 -7.08
CA ARG A 60 0.76 41.59 -6.32
C ARG A 60 -0.34 42.32 -7.07
N ILE A 61 -1.41 42.65 -6.34
CA ILE A 61 -2.53 43.47 -6.82
C ILE A 61 -2.52 44.77 -6.03
N GLN A 62 -2.43 45.91 -6.71
CA GLN A 62 -2.23 47.23 -6.10
C GLN A 62 -3.33 47.68 -5.13
N SER A 63 -4.56 47.14 -5.29
CA SER A 63 -5.71 47.50 -4.45
C SER A 63 -5.75 46.76 -3.10
N ILE A 64 -4.81 45.84 -2.84
CA ILE A 64 -4.82 45.02 -1.61
C ILE A 64 -3.81 45.56 -0.63
N PRO A 65 -4.14 45.68 0.68
CA PRO A 65 -3.22 46.09 1.74
C PRO A 65 -1.96 45.22 1.79
N ASP A 66 -0.82 45.85 2.04
CA ASP A 66 0.48 45.18 2.03
C ASP A 66 0.55 44.01 3.02
N TYR A 67 -0.05 44.14 4.22
CA TYR A 67 -0.01 43.08 5.23
C TYR A 67 -0.71 41.80 4.77
N ILE A 68 -1.83 41.92 4.00
CA ILE A 68 -2.55 40.76 3.43
C ILE A 68 -1.73 40.13 2.31
N TYR A 69 -1.07 40.95 1.50
CA TYR A 69 -0.18 40.42 0.46
C TYR A 69 0.99 39.66 1.05
N TYR A 70 1.69 40.22 2.04
CA TYR A 70 2.85 39.56 2.67
C TYR A 70 2.44 38.30 3.41
N GLN A 71 1.33 38.30 4.12
CA GLN A 71 0.80 37.08 4.75
C GLN A 71 0.57 35.97 3.71
N ARG A 72 -0.07 36.32 2.60
CA ARG A 72 -0.34 35.37 1.52
C ARG A 72 0.94 34.90 0.83
N LEU A 73 1.89 35.81 0.62
CA LEU A 73 3.18 35.49 0.06
C LEU A 73 3.94 34.48 0.95
N ASP A 74 3.97 34.70 2.26
CA ASP A 74 4.61 33.78 3.20
C ASP A 74 3.93 32.38 3.19
N GLU A 75 2.60 32.32 3.15
CA GLU A 75 1.86 31.06 3.02
C GLU A 75 2.21 30.28 1.73
N GLU A 76 2.38 30.98 0.63
CA GLU A 76 2.76 30.34 -0.65
C GLU A 76 4.25 29.97 -0.69
N LEU A 77 5.14 30.81 -0.15
CA LEU A 77 6.56 30.52 -0.08
C LEU A 77 6.89 29.30 0.77
N GLN A 78 6.07 29.00 1.81
CA GLN A 78 6.21 27.78 2.63
C GLN A 78 6.06 26.50 1.80
N LYS A 79 5.37 26.55 0.67
CA LYS A 79 5.16 25.41 -0.23
C LYS A 79 6.34 25.16 -1.16
N ASN A 80 7.29 26.13 -1.24
CA ASN A 80 8.50 25.94 -2.03
C ASN A 80 9.28 24.74 -1.51
N ASN A 81 9.79 23.96 -2.43
CA ASN A 81 10.61 22.82 -2.03
C ASN A 81 11.62 22.48 -3.14
N PHE A 82 12.69 21.86 -2.71
CA PHE A 82 13.64 21.19 -3.56
C PHE A 82 13.80 19.76 -3.08
N SER A 83 13.76 18.81 -3.99
CA SER A 83 14.04 17.42 -3.65
C SER A 83 14.94 16.78 -4.69
N SER A 84 15.87 15.96 -4.22
CA SER A 84 16.73 15.13 -5.07
C SER A 84 16.71 13.69 -4.57
N ARG A 85 16.58 12.74 -5.50
CA ARG A 85 16.60 11.32 -5.19
C ARG A 85 17.61 10.60 -6.07
N VAL A 86 18.50 9.85 -5.45
CA VAL A 86 19.41 8.92 -6.11
C VAL A 86 18.98 7.51 -5.76
N THR A 87 18.89 6.64 -6.75
CA THR A 87 18.56 5.23 -6.53
C THR A 87 19.54 4.35 -7.30
N PHE A 88 20.08 3.35 -6.62
CA PHE A 88 20.81 2.24 -7.20
C PHE A 88 20.05 0.95 -6.93
N GLY A 89 19.98 0.08 -7.91
CA GLY A 89 19.31 -1.21 -7.77
C GLY A 89 20.00 -2.28 -8.59
N THR A 90 19.82 -3.53 -8.14
CA THR A 90 20.23 -4.72 -8.91
C THR A 90 19.14 -5.77 -8.83
N GLN A 91 18.95 -6.46 -9.94
CA GLN A 91 18.09 -7.64 -10.03
C GLN A 91 18.92 -8.77 -10.62
N ASN A 92 19.03 -9.87 -9.89
CA ASN A 92 19.80 -11.04 -10.30
C ASN A 92 18.86 -12.21 -10.42
N LYS A 93 18.71 -12.75 -11.63
CA LYS A 93 17.95 -13.96 -11.89
C LYS A 93 18.92 -15.11 -12.11
N ILE A 94 18.79 -16.15 -11.29
CA ILE A 94 19.62 -17.34 -11.28
C ILE A 94 18.75 -18.55 -11.61
N ASN A 95 19.00 -19.19 -12.72
CA ASN A 95 18.37 -20.48 -13.05
C ASN A 95 19.25 -21.58 -12.46
N ILE A 96 18.84 -22.11 -11.28
CA ILE A 96 19.59 -23.15 -10.56
C ILE A 96 19.54 -24.46 -11.35
N ILE A 97 18.33 -24.85 -11.74
CA ILE A 97 18.03 -25.95 -12.65
C ILE A 97 16.87 -25.54 -13.54
N SER A 98 16.51 -26.33 -14.54
CA SER A 98 15.42 -26.02 -15.47
C SER A 98 14.07 -25.75 -14.81
N ARG A 99 13.87 -26.16 -13.56
CA ARG A 99 12.61 -26.02 -12.81
C ARG A 99 12.70 -25.03 -11.63
N ASP A 100 13.88 -24.54 -11.31
CA ASP A 100 14.13 -23.69 -10.15
C ASP A 100 14.76 -22.38 -10.58
N THR A 101 14.11 -21.29 -10.20
CA THR A 101 14.60 -19.93 -10.44
C THR A 101 14.66 -19.17 -9.13
N LEU A 102 15.80 -18.56 -8.85
CA LEU A 102 16.01 -17.62 -7.75
C LEU A 102 16.15 -16.22 -8.33
N VAL A 103 15.41 -15.27 -7.79
CA VAL A 103 15.52 -13.85 -8.13
C VAL A 103 15.89 -13.09 -6.85
N LEU A 104 16.98 -12.35 -6.92
CA LEU A 104 17.43 -11.43 -5.87
C LEU A 104 17.33 -10.00 -6.40
N ASP A 105 16.46 -9.21 -5.80
CA ASP A 105 16.33 -7.76 -6.04
C ASP A 105 16.89 -7.02 -4.82
N ALA A 106 17.76 -6.06 -5.03
CA ALA A 106 18.24 -5.16 -3.99
C ALA A 106 18.28 -3.74 -4.52
N SER A 107 17.86 -2.78 -3.70
CA SER A 107 17.96 -1.37 -4.04
C SER A 107 18.22 -0.51 -2.81
N ILE A 108 18.94 0.59 -3.05
CA ILE A 108 19.17 1.67 -2.09
C ILE A 108 18.79 2.98 -2.73
N SER A 109 18.05 3.80 -2.00
CA SER A 109 17.61 5.12 -2.46
C SER A 109 17.82 6.13 -1.35
N LYS A 110 18.45 7.27 -1.69
CA LYS A 110 18.55 8.43 -0.81
C LYS A 110 17.72 9.56 -1.41
N LEU A 111 16.78 10.10 -0.62
CA LEU A 111 16.04 11.31 -0.91
C LEU A 111 16.54 12.42 0.03
N ARG A 112 16.83 13.57 -0.53
CA ARG A 112 16.99 14.82 0.18
C ARG A 112 15.81 15.72 -0.14
N TYR A 113 15.22 16.34 0.86
CA TYR A 113 14.11 17.29 0.74
C TYR A 113 14.42 18.54 1.55
N ASP A 114 14.51 19.68 0.87
CA ASP A 114 14.82 20.97 1.46
C ASP A 114 13.63 21.92 1.28
N THR A 115 13.35 22.72 2.29
CA THR A 115 12.38 23.82 2.31
C THR A 115 13.13 25.17 2.20
N PRO A 116 12.44 26.28 1.86
CA PRO A 116 13.12 27.56 1.70
C PRO A 116 13.70 28.06 3.03
N PRO A 117 14.83 28.79 2.99
CA PRO A 117 15.43 29.38 4.19
C PRO A 117 14.50 30.43 4.80
N LEU A 118 14.54 30.56 6.14
CA LEU A 118 13.67 31.47 6.90
C LEU A 118 13.83 32.95 6.50
N GLU A 119 14.98 33.34 6.00
CA GLU A 119 15.27 34.68 5.52
C GLU A 119 14.35 35.15 4.38
N ASN A 120 13.72 34.23 3.69
CA ASN A 120 12.79 34.52 2.59
C ASN A 120 11.39 34.94 3.07
N PHE A 121 11.12 34.88 4.38
CA PHE A 121 9.80 35.12 4.93
C PHE A 121 9.74 36.45 5.69
N THR A 122 8.60 37.11 5.60
CA THR A 122 8.34 38.36 6.30
C THR A 122 8.12 38.12 7.79
N ASN A 123 7.48 36.99 8.15
CA ASN A 123 7.26 36.58 9.53
C ASN A 123 7.75 35.14 9.78
N PRO A 124 9.06 34.94 10.04
CA PRO A 124 9.65 33.60 10.15
C PRO A 124 9.27 32.84 11.43
N VAL A 125 8.70 33.49 12.45
CA VAL A 125 8.43 32.87 13.75
C VAL A 125 7.37 31.75 13.70
N SER A 126 6.46 31.82 12.73
CA SER A 126 5.38 30.85 12.58
C SER A 126 5.69 29.71 11.59
N ILE A 127 6.91 29.69 11.03
CA ILE A 127 7.25 28.78 9.94
C ILE A 127 7.97 27.55 10.48
N THR A 128 7.43 26.39 10.16
CA THR A 128 8.05 25.09 10.48
C THR A 128 8.78 24.55 9.26
N ARG A 129 10.06 24.28 9.39
CA ARG A 129 10.89 23.71 8.33
C ARG A 129 10.78 22.20 8.33
N ASP A 130 10.62 21.64 7.12
CA ASP A 130 10.44 20.21 6.90
C ASP A 130 11.64 19.55 6.18
N ASP A 131 12.83 20.19 6.27
CA ASP A 131 14.04 19.64 5.68
C ASP A 131 14.32 18.25 6.25
N ARG A 132 14.49 17.29 5.36
CA ARG A 132 14.67 15.89 5.75
C ARG A 132 15.47 15.09 4.74
N ASP A 133 16.15 14.10 5.27
CA ASP A 133 16.77 13.04 4.49
C ASP A 133 15.99 11.73 4.70
N GLU A 134 15.80 10.97 3.64
CA GLU A 134 15.22 9.63 3.70
C GLU A 134 16.18 8.65 3.06
N LEU A 135 16.47 7.56 3.76
CA LEU A 135 17.32 6.48 3.28
C LEU A 135 16.52 5.17 3.24
N LEU A 136 16.31 4.67 2.04
CA LEU A 136 15.47 3.50 1.78
C LEU A 136 16.32 2.33 1.29
N TYR A 137 16.20 1.18 1.94
CA TYR A 137 16.75 -0.10 1.49
C TYR A 137 15.61 -1.08 1.22
N ILE A 138 15.67 -1.74 0.07
CA ILE A 138 14.74 -2.84 -0.27
C ILE A 138 15.58 -4.04 -0.66
N ILE A 139 15.32 -5.17 -0.03
CA ILE A 139 15.91 -6.47 -0.40
C ILE A 139 14.75 -7.43 -0.59
N ARG A 140 14.72 -8.11 -1.73
CA ARG A 140 13.71 -9.12 -2.06
C ARG A 140 14.39 -10.37 -2.58
N LEU A 141 14.05 -11.50 -2.01
CA LEU A 141 14.49 -12.82 -2.45
C LEU A 141 13.26 -13.64 -2.84
N GLN A 142 13.16 -14.02 -4.10
CA GLN A 142 12.08 -14.83 -4.61
C GLN A 142 12.63 -16.16 -5.14
N TYR A 143 12.07 -17.25 -4.65
CA TYR A 143 12.33 -18.59 -5.16
C TYR A 143 11.07 -19.13 -5.84
N LEU A 144 11.21 -19.53 -7.08
CA LEU A 144 10.16 -20.12 -7.91
C LEU A 144 10.53 -21.56 -8.24
N ARG A 145 9.64 -22.49 -7.96
CA ARG A 145 9.81 -23.92 -8.28
C ARG A 145 8.62 -24.49 -9.05
N PHE A 146 8.93 -25.09 -10.17
CA PHE A 146 8.02 -25.94 -10.92
C PHE A 146 8.21 -27.39 -10.54
N PHE A 147 7.39 -27.94 -9.65
CA PHE A 147 7.43 -29.37 -9.31
C PHE A 147 7.07 -30.24 -10.50
N ASN A 148 6.04 -29.83 -11.23
CA ASN A 148 5.56 -30.37 -12.49
C ASN A 148 4.74 -29.30 -13.22
N PRO A 149 4.24 -29.52 -14.46
CA PRO A 149 3.42 -28.54 -15.19
C PRO A 149 2.15 -28.10 -14.46
N SER A 150 1.67 -28.90 -13.51
CA SER A 150 0.45 -28.63 -12.75
C SER A 150 0.69 -27.98 -11.40
N LEU A 151 1.91 -28.01 -10.84
CA LEU A 151 2.21 -27.53 -9.48
C LEU A 151 3.39 -26.55 -9.50
N ILE A 152 3.09 -25.32 -9.16
CA ILE A 152 4.04 -24.21 -9.08
C ILE A 152 3.99 -23.62 -7.68
N THR A 153 5.15 -23.41 -7.07
CA THR A 153 5.28 -22.73 -5.76
C THR A 153 6.27 -21.57 -5.86
N THR A 154 5.89 -20.45 -5.30
CA THR A 154 6.74 -19.27 -5.14
C THR A 154 6.87 -18.96 -3.66
N ILE A 155 8.10 -18.73 -3.21
CA ILE A 155 8.41 -18.22 -1.87
C ILE A 155 9.06 -16.85 -2.05
N LEU A 156 8.58 -15.86 -1.31
CA LEU A 156 9.07 -14.49 -1.34
C LEU A 156 9.44 -14.06 0.08
N LEU A 157 10.68 -13.63 0.26
CA LEU A 157 11.16 -12.91 1.43
C LEU A 157 11.47 -11.48 1.02
N GLU A 158 10.91 -10.51 1.74
CA GLU A 158 11.11 -9.09 1.47
C GLU A 158 11.46 -8.35 2.75
N SER A 159 12.46 -7.48 2.67
CA SER A 159 12.83 -6.53 3.71
C SER A 159 12.82 -5.13 3.13
N PHE A 160 12.04 -4.25 3.73
CA PHE A 160 11.96 -2.83 3.42
C PHE A 160 12.36 -2.07 4.68
N ASN A 161 13.35 -1.17 4.57
CA ASN A 161 13.82 -0.37 5.67
C ASN A 161 13.92 1.08 5.19
N ASN A 162 13.18 1.97 5.84
CA ASN A 162 13.21 3.39 5.56
C ASN A 162 13.61 4.14 6.83
N HIS A 163 14.67 4.95 6.74
CA HIS A 163 15.08 5.87 7.79
C HIS A 163 14.72 7.29 7.38
N LEU A 164 13.86 7.93 8.13
CA LEU A 164 13.43 9.31 7.96
C LEU A 164 14.11 10.17 9.04
N VAL A 165 14.86 11.19 8.61
CA VAL A 165 15.59 12.10 9.49
C VAL A 165 15.22 13.54 9.15
N TYR A 166 14.52 14.22 10.04
CA TYR A 166 14.32 15.67 9.99
C TYR A 166 15.57 16.36 10.54
N ILE A 167 16.05 17.36 9.80
CA ILE A 167 17.31 18.04 10.10
C ILE A 167 17.14 19.04 11.26
N PHE A 168 15.94 19.61 11.38
CA PHE A 168 15.67 20.63 12.40
C PHE A 168 15.09 20.05 13.68
N LYS A 169 15.50 20.64 14.81
CA LYS A 169 15.13 20.23 16.16
C LYS A 169 13.61 20.15 16.37
N GLU A 170 12.87 21.07 15.78
CA GLU A 170 11.40 21.18 15.92
C GLU A 170 10.65 19.94 15.41
N ARG A 171 11.27 19.21 14.49
CA ARG A 171 10.72 18.01 13.86
C ARG A 171 11.46 16.71 14.21
N SER A 172 12.60 16.82 14.92
CA SER A 172 13.47 15.66 15.20
C SER A 172 12.78 14.55 16.01
N SER A 173 11.74 14.88 16.79
CA SER A 173 10.91 13.87 17.47
C SER A 173 10.24 12.88 16.51
N ASN A 174 10.10 13.24 15.23
CA ASN A 174 9.52 12.38 14.20
C ASN A 174 10.55 11.54 13.44
N ASN A 175 11.85 11.66 13.78
CA ASN A 175 12.88 10.81 13.20
C ASN A 175 12.60 9.35 13.54
N ASN A 176 12.56 8.50 12.53
CA ASN A 176 12.19 7.12 12.75
C ASN A 176 12.75 6.17 11.68
N TRP A 177 12.91 4.94 12.09
CA TRP A 177 13.06 3.78 11.23
C TRP A 177 11.71 3.11 11.03
N ASN A 178 11.33 2.90 9.78
CA ASN A 178 10.23 2.01 9.42
C ASN A 178 10.81 0.75 8.80
N ARG A 179 10.64 -0.40 9.46
CA ARG A 179 11.21 -1.70 9.07
C ARG A 179 10.08 -2.69 8.82
N VAL A 180 9.92 -3.09 7.56
CA VAL A 180 8.93 -4.10 7.16
C VAL A 180 9.65 -5.37 6.75
N LEU A 181 9.28 -6.47 7.39
CA LEU A 181 9.69 -7.82 7.02
C LEU A 181 8.46 -8.59 6.54
N ARG A 182 8.55 -9.20 5.37
CA ARG A 182 7.48 -10.00 4.78
C ARG A 182 8.01 -11.33 4.31
N LEU A 183 7.36 -12.40 4.73
CA LEU A 183 7.50 -13.73 4.16
C LEU A 183 6.16 -14.13 3.54
N SER A 184 6.15 -14.48 2.26
CA SER A 184 4.94 -15.01 1.63
C SER A 184 5.24 -16.23 0.78
N THR A 185 4.24 -17.10 0.69
CA THR A 185 4.26 -18.25 -0.20
C THR A 185 3.00 -18.25 -1.07
N SER A 186 3.16 -18.60 -2.32
CA SER A 186 2.04 -18.80 -3.25
C SER A 186 2.20 -20.13 -3.92
N THR A 187 1.18 -21.01 -3.80
CA THR A 187 1.16 -22.30 -4.45
C THR A 187 -0.05 -22.39 -5.36
N THR A 188 0.17 -22.74 -6.60
CA THR A 188 -0.89 -22.99 -7.59
C THR A 188 -0.79 -24.42 -8.05
N TYR A 189 -1.90 -25.15 -7.90
CA TYR A 189 -2.07 -26.47 -8.49
C TYR A 189 -3.22 -26.41 -9.49
N GLN A 190 -2.99 -26.92 -10.69
CA GLN A 190 -3.97 -26.94 -11.76
C GLN A 190 -4.01 -28.29 -12.45
N SER A 191 -5.18 -28.92 -12.47
CA SER A 191 -5.48 -30.13 -13.22
C SER A 191 -6.78 -29.94 -14.02
N LYS A 192 -7.18 -30.93 -14.81
CA LYS A 192 -8.42 -30.87 -15.61
C LYS A 192 -9.68 -30.66 -14.76
N LYS A 193 -9.70 -31.23 -13.54
CA LYS A 193 -10.88 -31.20 -12.68
C LYS A 193 -10.72 -30.33 -11.42
N PHE A 194 -9.50 -29.96 -11.09
CA PHE A 194 -9.22 -29.31 -9.80
C PHE A 194 -8.17 -28.21 -10.00
N THR A 195 -8.50 -27.01 -9.55
CA THR A 195 -7.56 -25.89 -9.50
C THR A 195 -7.61 -25.30 -8.10
N THR A 196 -6.45 -25.15 -7.48
CA THR A 196 -6.36 -24.44 -6.19
C THR A 196 -5.20 -23.46 -6.23
N LYS A 197 -5.41 -22.31 -5.59
CA LYS A 197 -4.41 -21.26 -5.44
C LYS A 197 -4.40 -20.82 -3.97
N ASN A 198 -3.30 -21.14 -3.30
CA ASN A 198 -3.09 -20.83 -1.90
C ASN A 198 -2.06 -19.71 -1.78
N TYR A 199 -2.33 -18.76 -0.91
CA TYR A 199 -1.42 -17.69 -0.56
C TYR A 199 -1.33 -17.57 0.96
N PHE A 200 -0.12 -17.54 1.45
CA PHE A 200 0.20 -17.37 2.86
C PHE A 200 1.14 -16.17 3.02
N GLU A 201 0.93 -15.34 4.04
CA GLU A 201 1.77 -14.18 4.31
C GLU A 201 1.95 -13.99 5.82
N VAL A 202 3.18 -13.73 6.23
CA VAL A 202 3.53 -13.16 7.54
C VAL A 202 4.23 -11.83 7.28
N LEU A 203 3.73 -10.78 7.91
CA LEU A 203 4.27 -9.44 7.83
C LEU A 203 4.51 -8.88 9.23
N ALA A 204 5.66 -8.28 9.43
CA ALA A 204 5.99 -7.51 10.61
C ALA A 204 6.46 -6.12 10.17
N ASN A 205 5.84 -5.09 10.73
CA ASN A 205 6.21 -3.69 10.53
C ASN A 205 6.56 -3.08 11.89
N TYR A 206 7.76 -2.53 12.01
CA TYR A 206 8.25 -1.86 13.21
C TYR A 206 8.54 -0.40 12.86
N THR A 207 7.86 0.52 13.56
CA THR A 207 8.20 1.94 13.53
C THR A 207 8.91 2.27 14.83
N ILE A 208 10.17 2.68 14.72
CA ILE A 208 11.09 2.91 15.84
C ILE A 208 11.51 4.36 15.77
N TYR A 209 11.14 5.15 16.79
CA TYR A 209 11.54 6.55 16.88
C TYR A 209 12.95 6.66 17.46
N ASP A 210 13.81 7.47 16.82
CA ASP A 210 15.22 7.62 17.19
C ASP A 210 15.42 8.27 18.57
N PHE A 211 14.46 9.10 18.99
CA PHE A 211 14.53 9.89 20.22
C PHE A 211 13.37 9.60 21.19
N GLU A 212 12.86 8.38 21.19
CA GLU A 212 11.75 7.97 22.08
C GLU A 212 12.05 8.20 23.55
N GLU A 213 13.29 8.00 23.98
CA GLU A 213 13.71 8.19 25.38
C GLU A 213 13.67 9.66 25.81
N ILE A 214 13.81 10.61 24.87
CA ILE A 214 13.84 12.04 25.11
C ILE A 214 12.44 12.65 25.02
N PHE A 215 11.65 12.18 24.06
CA PHE A 215 10.31 12.71 23.77
C PHE A 215 9.23 11.75 24.26
N GLN A 216 8.63 12.03 25.42
CA GLN A 216 7.58 11.20 26.01
C GLN A 216 6.30 11.09 25.16
N THR A 217 6.12 11.96 24.17
CA THR A 217 4.95 11.99 23.30
C THR A 217 5.05 11.03 22.09
N THR A 218 6.25 10.54 21.80
CA THR A 218 6.50 9.60 20.70
C THR A 218 6.80 8.23 21.27
N GLN A 219 6.16 7.21 20.72
CA GLN A 219 6.33 5.84 21.18
C GLN A 219 6.43 4.88 20.00
N SER A 220 7.47 4.07 20.01
CA SER A 220 7.66 3.04 18.98
C SER A 220 6.55 2.00 19.03
N PHE A 221 6.18 1.49 17.86
CA PHE A 221 5.11 0.51 17.74
C PHE A 221 5.43 -0.59 16.74
N ALA A 222 4.79 -1.73 16.94
CA ALA A 222 4.84 -2.86 16.03
C ALA A 222 3.44 -3.17 15.50
N PHE A 223 3.40 -3.50 14.21
CA PHE A 223 2.25 -4.10 13.55
C PHE A 223 2.67 -5.44 12.98
N ARG A 224 1.95 -6.51 13.34
CA ARG A 224 2.19 -7.87 12.83
C ARG A 224 0.93 -8.40 12.20
N GLN A 225 1.08 -9.06 11.07
CA GLN A 225 -0.05 -9.61 10.34
C GLN A 225 0.28 -11.02 9.87
N PHE A 226 -0.70 -11.91 10.02
CA PHE A 226 -0.79 -13.18 9.38
C PHE A 226 -1.95 -13.15 8.38
N GLY A 227 -1.69 -13.57 7.15
CA GLY A 227 -2.68 -13.67 6.09
C GLY A 227 -2.68 -15.05 5.46
N PHE A 228 -3.85 -15.59 5.24
CA PHE A 228 -4.04 -16.82 4.47
C PHE A 228 -5.19 -16.63 3.48
N ARG A 229 -4.99 -16.97 2.22
CA ARG A 229 -6.03 -16.97 1.17
C ARG A 229 -5.99 -18.27 0.43
N ASP A 230 -7.16 -18.86 0.24
CA ASP A 230 -7.39 -20.03 -0.60
C ASP A 230 -8.46 -19.71 -1.65
N SER A 231 -8.23 -20.17 -2.87
CA SER A 231 -9.21 -20.14 -3.93
C SER A 231 -9.15 -21.48 -4.65
N THR A 232 -10.19 -22.28 -4.47
CA THR A 232 -10.28 -23.63 -4.96
C THR A 232 -11.51 -23.78 -5.87
N LYS A 233 -11.31 -24.38 -7.02
CA LYS A 233 -12.37 -24.70 -7.98
C LYS A 233 -12.29 -26.19 -8.33
N PHE A 234 -13.41 -26.87 -8.26
CA PHE A 234 -13.56 -28.26 -8.64
C PHE A 234 -14.62 -28.39 -9.74
N SER A 235 -14.22 -28.89 -10.92
CA SER A 235 -15.14 -29.17 -12.01
C SER A 235 -15.86 -30.48 -11.77
N LEU A 236 -17.18 -30.43 -11.68
CA LEU A 236 -18.05 -31.58 -11.37
C LEU A 236 -18.29 -32.39 -12.65
N PHE A 237 -19.38 -32.19 -13.31
CA PHE A 237 -19.79 -32.83 -14.53
C PHE A 237 -20.46 -31.81 -15.45
N SER A 238 -20.42 -32.05 -16.77
CA SER A 238 -21.16 -31.26 -17.76
C SER A 238 -21.14 -29.76 -17.55
N ASN A 239 -19.98 -29.14 -17.45
CA ASN A 239 -19.80 -27.69 -17.29
C ASN A 239 -20.26 -27.10 -15.93
N TYR A 240 -20.55 -27.93 -14.92
CA TYR A 240 -20.79 -27.43 -13.55
C TYR A 240 -19.51 -27.45 -12.71
N PHE A 241 -19.40 -26.49 -11.81
CA PHE A 241 -18.27 -26.41 -10.88
C PHE A 241 -18.71 -26.04 -9.47
N LEU A 242 -17.91 -26.46 -8.51
CA LEU A 242 -17.93 -25.97 -7.14
C LEU A 242 -16.71 -25.09 -6.92
N ALA A 243 -16.87 -23.89 -6.35
CA ALA A 243 -15.77 -23.02 -6.01
C ALA A 243 -15.87 -22.56 -4.55
N ALA A 244 -14.75 -22.58 -3.87
CA ALA A 244 -14.60 -22.09 -2.50
C ALA A 244 -13.49 -21.04 -2.48
N ASN A 245 -13.76 -19.91 -1.82
CA ASN A 245 -12.77 -18.91 -1.50
C ASN A 245 -12.74 -18.72 0.01
N PHE A 246 -11.57 -18.66 0.57
CA PHE A 246 -11.36 -18.38 2.00
C PHE A 246 -10.26 -17.33 2.16
N ASN A 247 -10.51 -16.36 3.02
CA ASN A 247 -9.54 -15.32 3.37
C ASN A 247 -9.53 -15.15 4.89
N LEU A 248 -8.36 -15.30 5.49
CA LEU A 248 -8.11 -15.09 6.91
C LEU A 248 -7.02 -14.04 7.06
N LYS A 249 -7.28 -13.02 7.88
CA LYS A 249 -6.31 -12.00 8.23
C LYS A 249 -6.34 -11.77 9.74
N LEU A 250 -5.25 -12.05 10.39
CA LEU A 250 -5.03 -11.81 11.81
C LEU A 250 -3.99 -10.71 11.93
N SER A 251 -4.29 -9.63 12.63
CA SER A 251 -3.33 -8.56 12.84
C SER A 251 -3.28 -8.11 14.29
N GLU A 252 -2.10 -7.75 14.73
CA GLU A 252 -1.78 -7.28 16.07
C GLU A 252 -1.04 -5.94 15.95
N GLN A 253 -1.42 -4.99 16.77
CA GLN A 253 -0.73 -3.71 16.91
C GLN A 253 -0.46 -3.44 18.38
N GLY A 254 0.71 -2.92 18.69
CA GLY A 254 1.06 -2.58 20.08
C GLY A 254 2.34 -1.77 20.18
N ILE A 255 2.65 -1.37 21.41
CA ILE A 255 3.88 -0.67 21.76
C ILE A 255 5.05 -1.63 21.53
N PHE A 256 6.16 -1.11 21.03
CA PHE A 256 7.35 -1.89 20.74
C PHE A 256 8.57 -1.36 21.47
N PHE A 257 9.25 -2.22 22.21
CA PHE A 257 10.48 -1.93 22.93
C PHE A 257 11.67 -2.52 22.15
N TRP A 258 12.35 -1.65 21.40
CA TRP A 258 13.40 -2.08 20.49
C TRP A 258 14.56 -2.80 21.17
N GLU A 259 15.07 -2.26 22.27
CA GLU A 259 16.21 -2.84 23.00
C GLU A 259 15.97 -4.28 23.48
N LYS A 260 14.74 -4.58 23.91
CA LYS A 260 14.32 -5.90 24.41
C LYS A 260 13.71 -6.77 23.31
N PHE A 261 13.54 -6.21 22.12
CA PHE A 261 12.79 -6.81 21.01
C PHE A 261 11.45 -7.42 21.47
N SER A 262 10.74 -6.68 22.30
CA SER A 262 9.48 -7.10 22.91
C SER A 262 8.35 -6.15 22.52
N SER A 263 7.14 -6.67 22.40
CA SER A 263 5.94 -5.87 22.14
C SER A 263 4.91 -6.06 23.26
N LEU A 264 4.21 -4.98 23.57
CA LEU A 264 3.02 -5.01 24.42
C LEU A 264 1.80 -4.85 23.49
N PRO A 265 1.04 -5.94 23.23
CA PRO A 265 -0.14 -5.87 22.38
C PRO A 265 -1.17 -4.89 22.95
N GLY A 266 -1.66 -3.99 22.12
CA GLY A 266 -2.75 -3.08 22.46
C GLY A 266 -4.05 -3.44 21.76
N ARG A 267 -3.96 -3.82 20.48
CA ARG A 267 -5.10 -4.12 19.63
C ARG A 267 -4.86 -5.38 18.81
N TYR A 268 -5.89 -6.21 18.70
CA TYR A 268 -5.90 -7.40 17.85
C TYR A 268 -7.14 -7.39 16.96
N LEU A 269 -6.97 -7.64 15.66
CA LEU A 269 -8.04 -7.72 14.67
C LEU A 269 -8.02 -9.09 14.00
N ASN A 270 -9.19 -9.73 13.95
CA ASN A 270 -9.45 -10.98 13.24
C ASN A 270 -10.50 -10.74 12.16
N GLU A 271 -10.10 -10.92 10.91
CA GLU A 271 -10.96 -10.79 9.73
C GLU A 271 -11.00 -12.14 9.00
N GLN A 272 -12.19 -12.67 8.80
CA GLN A 272 -12.40 -13.92 8.07
C GLN A 272 -13.50 -13.71 7.04
N GLU A 273 -13.26 -14.23 5.84
CA GLU A 273 -14.24 -14.23 4.76
C GLU A 273 -14.24 -15.61 4.12
N ALA A 274 -15.43 -16.15 3.88
CA ALA A 274 -15.62 -17.40 3.20
C ALA A 274 -16.72 -17.26 2.14
N GLU A 275 -16.47 -17.80 0.94
CA GLU A 275 -17.46 -17.91 -0.12
C GLU A 275 -17.51 -19.35 -0.62
N LEU A 276 -18.69 -19.89 -0.78
CA LEU A 276 -18.94 -21.18 -1.41
C LEU A 276 -19.93 -20.98 -2.56
N LYS A 277 -19.56 -21.42 -3.75
CA LYS A 277 -20.32 -21.19 -4.98
C LYS A 277 -20.49 -22.48 -5.79
N VAL A 278 -21.67 -22.66 -6.34
CA VAL A 278 -21.95 -23.63 -7.38
C VAL A 278 -22.24 -22.84 -8.65
N GLY A 279 -21.58 -23.17 -9.73
CA GLY A 279 -21.73 -22.45 -11.00
C GLY A 279 -21.76 -23.36 -12.21
N ARG A 280 -22.14 -22.76 -13.33
CA ARG A 280 -22.12 -23.39 -14.65
C ARG A 280 -21.21 -22.57 -15.57
N GLU A 281 -20.30 -23.26 -16.23
CA GLU A 281 -19.50 -22.71 -17.33
C GLU A 281 -20.35 -22.65 -18.59
N LEU A 282 -20.47 -21.47 -19.17
CA LEU A 282 -21.18 -21.22 -20.42
C LEU A 282 -20.21 -21.35 -21.62
N SER A 283 -18.93 -21.11 -21.36
CA SER A 283 -17.80 -21.35 -22.26
C SER A 283 -16.53 -21.54 -21.40
N GLU A 284 -15.36 -21.66 -22.02
CA GLU A 284 -14.07 -21.81 -21.30
C GLU A 284 -13.81 -20.70 -20.26
N ILE A 285 -14.35 -19.49 -20.47
CA ILE A 285 -14.12 -18.34 -19.63
C ILE A 285 -15.43 -17.86 -18.98
N ASN A 286 -16.56 -17.98 -19.66
CA ASN A 286 -17.85 -17.44 -19.23
C ASN A 286 -18.53 -18.35 -18.23
N PHE A 287 -19.04 -17.78 -17.14
CA PHE A 287 -19.78 -18.55 -16.15
C PHE A 287 -20.84 -17.72 -15.45
N ILE A 288 -21.77 -18.42 -14.80
CA ILE A 288 -22.71 -17.90 -13.83
C ILE A 288 -22.65 -18.80 -12.59
N ALA A 289 -22.68 -18.23 -11.40
CA ALA A 289 -22.59 -18.95 -10.14
C ALA A 289 -23.53 -18.36 -9.09
N LEU A 290 -24.05 -19.23 -8.25
CA LEU A 290 -24.83 -18.93 -7.07
C LEU A 290 -24.05 -19.44 -5.85
N GLY A 291 -24.14 -18.75 -4.74
CA GLY A 291 -23.39 -19.14 -3.55
C GLY A 291 -23.84 -18.48 -2.28
N ILE A 292 -23.03 -18.70 -1.27
CA ILE A 292 -23.17 -18.08 0.06
C ILE A 292 -21.83 -17.42 0.39
N ARG A 293 -21.90 -16.22 0.98
CA ARG A 293 -20.79 -15.49 1.53
C ARG A 293 -20.97 -15.31 3.03
N SER A 294 -19.90 -15.47 3.79
CA SER A 294 -19.86 -15.22 5.23
C SER A 294 -18.66 -14.38 5.57
N THR A 295 -18.82 -13.39 6.46
CA THR A 295 -17.76 -12.53 6.96
C THR A 295 -17.82 -12.46 8.48
N LEU A 296 -16.66 -12.58 9.12
CA LEU A 296 -16.47 -12.37 10.56
C LEU A 296 -15.37 -11.32 10.75
N ILE A 297 -15.68 -10.25 11.47
CA ILE A 297 -14.70 -9.25 11.90
C ILE A 297 -14.80 -9.12 13.40
N SER A 298 -13.69 -9.34 14.11
CA SER A 298 -13.64 -9.21 15.56
C SER A 298 -12.41 -8.38 15.96
N GLU A 299 -12.66 -7.35 16.74
CA GLU A 299 -11.62 -6.49 17.30
C GLU A 299 -11.56 -6.67 18.81
N PHE A 300 -10.34 -6.76 19.32
CA PHE A 300 -10.05 -6.94 20.72
C PHE A 300 -9.01 -5.94 21.18
N ASN A 301 -9.19 -5.40 22.37
CA ASN A 301 -8.17 -4.63 23.08
C ASN A 301 -7.63 -5.45 24.25
N PHE A 302 -6.39 -5.17 24.62
CA PHE A 302 -5.75 -5.77 25.78
C PHE A 302 -5.74 -4.77 26.93
N LYS A 303 -6.26 -5.16 28.08
CA LYS A 303 -6.13 -4.43 29.34
C LYS A 303 -5.27 -5.28 30.29
N GLY A 304 -3.97 -5.02 30.26
CA GLY A 304 -2.99 -5.90 30.88
C GLY A 304 -2.89 -7.22 30.11
N LYS A 305 -3.20 -8.36 30.76
CA LYS A 305 -3.22 -9.69 30.13
C LYS A 305 -4.62 -10.12 29.66
N GLU A 306 -5.66 -9.37 29.98
CA GLU A 306 -7.03 -9.71 29.63
C GLU A 306 -7.40 -9.18 28.24
N LYS A 307 -7.96 -10.05 27.42
CA LYS A 307 -8.47 -9.75 26.09
C LYS A 307 -9.95 -9.37 26.19
N GLN A 308 -10.28 -8.13 25.82
CA GLN A 308 -11.65 -7.63 25.84
C GLN A 308 -12.14 -7.40 24.40
N THR A 309 -13.31 -7.94 24.06
CA THR A 309 -13.94 -7.71 22.75
C THR A 309 -14.47 -6.29 22.71
N VAL A 310 -13.99 -5.50 21.73
CA VAL A 310 -14.44 -4.13 21.48
C VAL A 310 -15.54 -4.11 20.42
N PHE A 311 -15.35 -4.93 19.39
CA PHE A 311 -16.24 -4.97 18.25
C PHE A 311 -16.32 -6.39 17.70
N GLU A 312 -17.51 -6.83 17.36
CA GLU A 312 -17.74 -8.08 16.63
C GLU A 312 -18.86 -7.86 15.60
N MET A 313 -18.56 -8.22 14.36
CA MET A 313 -19.51 -8.21 13.27
C MET A 313 -19.48 -9.57 12.56
N ARG A 314 -20.65 -10.17 12.43
CA ARG A 314 -20.85 -11.39 11.63
C ARG A 314 -21.85 -11.10 10.54
N SER A 315 -21.55 -11.50 9.32
CA SER A 315 -22.50 -11.44 8.23
C SER A 315 -22.56 -12.78 7.50
N VAL A 316 -23.72 -13.07 6.97
CA VAL A 316 -23.94 -14.21 6.08
C VAL A 316 -25.02 -13.84 5.07
N GLY A 317 -24.91 -14.34 3.85
CA GLY A 317 -25.96 -14.16 2.88
C GLY A 317 -25.69 -14.76 1.51
N PRO A 318 -26.71 -14.76 0.64
CA PRO A 318 -26.60 -15.28 -0.72
C PRO A 318 -25.76 -14.38 -1.61
N LEU A 319 -25.13 -15.01 -2.59
CA LEU A 319 -24.23 -14.41 -3.57
C LEU A 319 -24.60 -14.90 -4.97
N ILE A 320 -24.62 -13.99 -5.94
CA ILE A 320 -24.70 -14.28 -7.37
C ILE A 320 -23.50 -13.65 -8.03
N GLU A 321 -22.83 -14.41 -8.90
CA GLU A 321 -21.69 -13.94 -9.68
C GLU A 321 -21.80 -14.39 -11.13
N GLY A 322 -21.53 -13.48 -12.06
CA GLY A 322 -21.51 -13.76 -13.47
C GLY A 322 -20.32 -13.12 -14.15
N TYR A 323 -19.65 -13.86 -15.00
CA TYR A 323 -18.56 -13.39 -15.81
C TYR A 323 -18.82 -13.69 -17.27
N LEU A 324 -18.85 -12.65 -18.11
CA LEU A 324 -19.06 -12.73 -19.53
C LEU A 324 -17.89 -12.07 -20.25
N TYR A 325 -17.24 -12.81 -21.10
CA TYR A 325 -16.15 -12.38 -21.96
C TYR A 325 -16.53 -12.67 -23.41
N TYR A 326 -16.53 -11.64 -24.23
CA TYR A 326 -16.88 -11.76 -25.64
C TYR A 326 -15.78 -11.14 -26.48
N LYS A 327 -15.05 -11.98 -27.24
CA LYS A 327 -13.87 -11.60 -28.02
C LYS A 327 -12.88 -10.81 -27.17
N LYS A 328 -11.82 -10.24 -27.72
CA LYS A 328 -10.84 -9.50 -26.95
C LYS A 328 -11.31 -8.12 -26.48
N ASP A 329 -12.47 -7.69 -26.92
CA ASP A 329 -12.90 -6.29 -26.87
C ASP A 329 -13.91 -6.00 -25.77
N PHE A 330 -14.51 -7.02 -25.18
CA PHE A 330 -15.57 -6.82 -24.19
C PHE A 330 -15.56 -7.87 -23.09
N TYR A 331 -15.53 -7.44 -21.84
CA TYR A 331 -15.90 -8.28 -20.71
C TYR A 331 -16.81 -7.58 -19.72
N VAL A 332 -17.62 -8.35 -19.01
CA VAL A 332 -18.45 -7.92 -17.88
C VAL A 332 -18.26 -8.89 -16.73
N ASN A 333 -17.98 -8.35 -15.56
CA ASN A 333 -18.02 -9.07 -14.30
C ASN A 333 -19.08 -8.43 -13.41
N LEU A 334 -20.08 -9.20 -13.02
CA LEU A 334 -21.17 -8.81 -12.14
C LEU A 334 -21.15 -9.68 -10.89
N LYS A 335 -21.08 -9.09 -9.72
CA LYS A 335 -21.19 -9.77 -8.44
C LYS A 335 -22.18 -9.03 -7.55
N CYS A 336 -23.23 -9.73 -7.13
CA CYS A 336 -24.26 -9.19 -6.23
C CYS A 336 -24.38 -10.11 -5.03
N TRP A 337 -24.45 -9.51 -3.82
CA TRP A 337 -24.67 -10.27 -2.61
C TRP A 337 -25.50 -9.51 -1.59
N ILE A 338 -26.24 -10.25 -0.80
CA ILE A 338 -27.02 -9.72 0.32
C ILE A 338 -26.30 -10.13 1.60
N GLU A 339 -26.13 -9.20 2.53
CA GLU A 339 -25.54 -9.47 3.83
C GLU A 339 -26.58 -9.27 4.94
N TYR A 340 -26.80 -10.30 5.74
CA TYR A 340 -27.51 -10.21 7.00
C TYR A 340 -26.49 -10.04 8.11
N ILE A 341 -26.34 -8.79 8.58
CA ILE A 341 -25.28 -8.38 9.50
C ILE A 341 -25.81 -8.39 10.93
N LYS A 342 -25.09 -9.08 11.82
CA LYS A 342 -25.23 -8.98 13.28
C LYS A 342 -24.00 -8.29 13.84
N GLN A 343 -24.20 -7.19 14.56
CA GLN A 343 -23.13 -6.44 15.19
C GLN A 343 -23.37 -6.36 16.68
N SER A 344 -22.37 -6.78 17.51
CA SER A 344 -22.31 -6.82 18.98
C SER A 344 -23.67 -6.74 19.73
N ASN A 345 -24.32 -5.62 19.83
CA ASN A 345 -25.58 -5.43 20.56
C ASN A 345 -26.73 -4.88 19.69
N GLN A 346 -26.61 -4.95 18.36
CA GLN A 346 -27.62 -4.40 17.45
C GLN A 346 -28.48 -5.48 16.79
N ILE A 347 -29.69 -5.07 16.40
CA ILE A 347 -30.64 -5.86 15.61
C ILE A 347 -30.02 -6.14 14.22
N TYR A 348 -30.37 -7.28 13.62
CA TYR A 348 -29.94 -7.65 12.27
C TYR A 348 -30.20 -6.54 11.25
N LYS A 349 -29.14 -6.14 10.57
CA LYS A 349 -29.20 -5.17 9.47
C LYS A 349 -29.03 -5.92 8.14
N ARG A 350 -29.81 -5.56 7.14
CA ARG A 350 -29.67 -6.10 5.78
C ARG A 350 -28.97 -5.08 4.89
N ASN A 351 -27.90 -5.48 4.21
CA ASN A 351 -27.25 -4.71 3.17
C ASN A 351 -27.30 -5.46 1.84
N ILE A 352 -27.53 -4.72 0.76
CA ILE A 352 -27.45 -5.23 -0.61
C ILE A 352 -26.21 -4.59 -1.24
N ASN A 353 -25.34 -5.43 -1.76
CA ASN A 353 -24.07 -5.01 -2.34
C ASN A 353 -24.03 -5.43 -3.82
N LEU A 354 -23.53 -4.54 -4.66
CA LEU A 354 -23.34 -4.75 -6.09
C LEU A 354 -21.93 -4.33 -6.48
N SER A 355 -21.19 -5.24 -7.09
CA SER A 355 -19.92 -4.96 -7.75
C SER A 355 -20.08 -5.19 -9.24
N PHE A 356 -19.78 -4.18 -10.02
CA PHE A 356 -19.84 -4.24 -11.47
C PHE A 356 -18.52 -3.74 -12.03
N SER A 357 -17.92 -4.52 -12.91
CA SER A 357 -16.78 -4.10 -13.72
C SER A 357 -16.97 -4.50 -15.16
N SER A 358 -16.76 -3.58 -16.07
CA SER A 358 -16.80 -3.81 -17.50
C SER A 358 -15.61 -3.15 -18.19
N TYR A 359 -15.20 -3.74 -19.29
CA TYR A 359 -14.15 -3.22 -20.15
C TYR A 359 -14.59 -3.34 -21.59
N LEU A 360 -14.44 -2.25 -22.34
CA LEU A 360 -14.77 -2.19 -23.76
C LEU A 360 -13.61 -1.49 -24.48
N ILE A 361 -13.04 -2.13 -25.50
CA ILE A 361 -12.10 -1.52 -26.43
C ILE A 361 -12.88 -1.10 -27.68
N PHE A 362 -12.77 0.17 -28.05
CA PHE A 362 -13.34 0.73 -29.28
C PHE A 362 -12.33 0.69 -30.42
#